data_62bec3ea9762d6191af8f51304ceefc2
#
_entry.id   62bec3ea9762d6191af8f51304ceefc2
#
_cell.length_a   1.000
_cell.length_b   1.000
_cell.length_c   1.000
_cell.angle_alpha   90.00
_cell.angle_beta   90.00
_cell.angle_gamma   90.00
#
_symmetry.space_group_name_H-M   'P 1'
#
loop_
_entity.id
_entity.type
_entity.pdbx_description
1 polymer ?
#
loop_
_entity_poly.entity_id
_entity_poly.type
_entity_poly.pdbx_seq_one_letter_code
_entity_poly.pdbx_strand_id
1 'polypeptide(L)'
;MQNVDLFFLVLGAVLVLAMHAGFAFLELGTVRHKNQVNALSKILTDFALSAIAYFFVGYYISYGQHFFHDGTVLSSDHGYNLMRCFFLLTFAAAIPAIISGGIAERAKMRSQAIATLALVALVYPFFEGMVWNGNYGLQKWLETTFGAAFHDFAGSVVVHAMGGWIALAAVILLGARSGRYKKDGRVSAHPPSSIPFLALGSWILIVGWFGFNVMSAQRVDAISGLVAINSLMAMVGGTITANAIGKNDPGFLHNGPLAGLVAICAGSDIVHPISALVIGGAAGAMFVYLFTYTQNKLKVDDVLGVWPLHGVCGAFGGIAVGLFGQQWLGGLGGVSFISQLIGTALAIAIALAGGFIVYGLLKATIGIRLSQEDEFRGADLSIHKISANSEEGMF
;
A
#
# COMPACT_ATOMS: atom_id res chain seq x y z
N MET A 1 -28.72 -5.29 11.45
CA MET A 1 -27.75 -4.34 10.87
C MET A 1 -28.48 -3.10 10.39
N GLN A 2 -28.00 -1.94 10.74
CA GLN A 2 -28.68 -0.69 10.38
C GLN A 2 -28.32 -0.31 8.95
N ASN A 3 -29.25 0.25 8.17
CA ASN A 3 -28.98 0.75 6.81
C ASN A 3 -27.83 1.77 6.77
N VAL A 4 -27.54 2.41 7.88
CA VAL A 4 -26.43 3.35 8.08
C VAL A 4 -25.08 2.65 7.98
N ASP A 5 -24.95 1.42 8.53
CA ASP A 5 -23.68 0.68 8.46
C ASP A 5 -23.36 0.24 7.02
N LEU A 6 -24.38 -0.13 6.25
CA LEU A 6 -24.22 -0.46 4.84
C LEU A 6 -23.76 0.78 4.03
N PHE A 7 -24.40 1.93 4.25
CA PHE A 7 -24.01 3.18 3.62
C PHE A 7 -22.58 3.59 4.00
N PHE A 8 -22.20 3.39 5.26
CA PHE A 8 -20.84 3.63 5.75
C PHE A 8 -19.81 2.79 4.99
N LEU A 9 -20.08 1.48 4.79
CA LEU A 9 -19.22 0.61 3.99
C LEU A 9 -19.16 1.00 2.51
N VAL A 10 -20.31 1.38 1.90
CA VAL A 10 -20.33 1.88 0.51
C VAL A 10 -19.42 3.09 0.36
N LEU A 11 -19.57 4.06 1.26
CA LEU A 11 -18.75 5.27 1.22
C LEU A 11 -17.26 4.94 1.39
N GLY A 12 -16.93 4.02 2.32
CA GLY A 12 -15.56 3.54 2.50
C GLY A 12 -15.00 2.90 1.25
N ALA A 13 -15.73 1.97 0.64
CA ALA A 13 -15.31 1.29 -0.58
C ALA A 13 -15.06 2.28 -1.73
N VAL A 14 -15.95 3.27 -1.92
CA VAL A 14 -15.81 4.29 -2.97
C VAL A 14 -14.62 5.21 -2.70
N LEU A 15 -14.39 5.63 -1.46
CA LEU A 15 -13.23 6.45 -1.10
C LEU A 15 -11.91 5.69 -1.31
N VAL A 16 -11.84 4.41 -0.94
CA VAL A 16 -10.64 3.60 -1.18
C VAL A 16 -10.47 3.27 -2.67
N LEU A 17 -11.56 3.07 -3.41
CA LEU A 17 -11.50 2.98 -4.88
C LEU A 17 -10.89 4.25 -5.48
N ALA A 18 -11.28 5.44 -5.01
CA ALA A 18 -10.71 6.71 -5.45
C ALA A 18 -9.20 6.81 -5.17
N MET A 19 -8.68 6.13 -4.12
CA MET A 19 -7.22 6.08 -3.86
C MET A 19 -6.44 5.47 -5.03
N HIS A 20 -7.04 4.58 -5.83
CA HIS A 20 -6.35 4.03 -7.00
C HIS A 20 -6.10 5.11 -8.07
N ALA A 21 -7.00 6.07 -8.23
CA ALA A 21 -6.71 7.27 -9.03
C ALA A 21 -5.58 8.09 -8.40
N GLY A 22 -5.55 8.20 -7.07
CA GLY A 22 -4.46 8.84 -6.32
C GLY A 22 -3.11 8.19 -6.61
N PHE A 23 -3.00 6.86 -6.54
CA PHE A 23 -1.79 6.12 -6.91
C PHE A 23 -1.39 6.39 -8.37
N ALA A 24 -2.36 6.35 -9.29
CA ALA A 24 -2.10 6.59 -10.70
C ALA A 24 -1.51 7.99 -10.97
N PHE A 25 -2.07 9.04 -10.37
CA PHE A 25 -1.57 10.41 -10.54
C PHE A 25 -0.27 10.67 -9.77
N LEU A 26 -0.08 10.06 -8.59
CA LEU A 26 1.18 10.14 -7.85
C LEU A 26 2.32 9.50 -8.65
N GLU A 27 2.09 8.31 -9.23
CA GLU A 27 3.05 7.62 -10.07
C GLU A 27 3.30 8.41 -11.36
N LEU A 28 2.25 8.87 -12.06
CA LEU A 28 2.36 9.71 -13.26
C LEU A 28 3.22 10.94 -13.02
N GLY A 29 2.98 11.65 -11.92
CA GLY A 29 3.76 12.85 -11.57
C GLY A 29 5.23 12.57 -11.25
N THR A 30 5.53 11.34 -10.79
CA THR A 30 6.88 10.94 -10.36
C THR A 30 7.72 10.38 -11.49
N VAL A 31 7.16 9.51 -12.35
CA VAL A 31 7.90 8.88 -13.46
C VAL A 31 8.34 9.90 -14.52
N ARG A 32 9.36 9.56 -15.33
CA ARG A 32 9.75 10.38 -16.47
C ARG A 32 8.61 10.46 -17.50
N HIS A 33 8.51 11.60 -18.23
CA HIS A 33 7.44 11.88 -19.21
C HIS A 33 7.12 10.71 -20.16
N LYS A 34 8.12 9.99 -20.62
CA LYS A 34 8.01 8.84 -21.53
C LYS A 34 7.38 7.58 -20.92
N ASN A 35 6.91 7.65 -19.67
CA ASN A 35 6.31 6.52 -18.92
C ASN A 35 4.97 6.90 -18.26
N GLN A 36 4.41 8.07 -18.57
CA GLN A 36 3.20 8.60 -17.92
C GLN A 36 1.94 7.83 -18.32
N VAL A 37 1.77 7.50 -19.61
CA VAL A 37 0.65 6.68 -20.08
C VAL A 37 0.70 5.29 -19.43
N ASN A 38 1.89 4.71 -19.36
CA ASN A 38 2.07 3.40 -18.73
C ASN A 38 1.72 3.42 -17.24
N ALA A 39 2.06 4.48 -16.51
CA ALA A 39 1.70 4.62 -15.10
C ALA A 39 0.18 4.57 -14.90
N LEU A 40 -0.58 5.37 -15.65
CA LEU A 40 -2.04 5.40 -15.59
C LEU A 40 -2.67 4.05 -15.96
N SER A 41 -2.25 3.50 -17.12
CA SER A 41 -2.82 2.25 -17.65
C SER A 41 -2.53 1.05 -16.76
N LYS A 42 -1.34 1.00 -16.16
CA LYS A 42 -0.91 -0.08 -15.27
C LYS A 42 -1.75 -0.13 -14.00
N ILE A 43 -1.95 0.99 -13.31
CA ILE A 43 -2.75 1.04 -12.07
C ILE A 43 -4.19 0.60 -12.34
N LEU A 44 -4.83 1.05 -13.42
CA LEU A 44 -6.19 0.63 -13.76
C LEU A 44 -6.26 -0.88 -14.10
N THR A 45 -5.27 -1.38 -14.84
CA THR A 45 -5.17 -2.81 -15.16
C THR A 45 -4.97 -3.65 -13.90
N ASP A 46 -4.07 -3.24 -13.02
CA ASP A 46 -3.80 -3.92 -11.76
C ASP A 46 -5.04 -3.94 -10.86
N PHE A 47 -5.82 -2.84 -10.82
CA PHE A 47 -7.09 -2.80 -10.10
C PHE A 47 -8.11 -3.81 -10.65
N ALA A 48 -8.32 -3.83 -11.98
CA ALA A 48 -9.27 -4.74 -12.61
C ALA A 48 -8.90 -6.22 -12.38
N LEU A 49 -7.61 -6.54 -12.50
CA LEU A 49 -7.12 -7.91 -12.25
C LEU A 49 -7.20 -8.29 -10.77
N SER A 50 -6.94 -7.35 -9.87
CA SER A 50 -7.12 -7.53 -8.43
C SER A 50 -8.57 -7.83 -8.08
N ALA A 51 -9.50 -7.09 -8.69
CA ALA A 51 -10.93 -7.31 -8.49
C ALA A 51 -11.35 -8.74 -8.85
N ILE A 52 -10.90 -9.24 -10.01
CA ILE A 52 -11.15 -10.61 -10.43
C ILE A 52 -10.48 -11.61 -9.48
N ALA A 53 -9.18 -11.44 -9.19
CA ALA A 53 -8.42 -12.36 -8.36
C ALA A 53 -9.00 -12.48 -6.94
N TYR A 54 -9.33 -11.34 -6.33
CA TYR A 54 -9.85 -11.31 -4.98
C TYR A 54 -11.29 -11.83 -4.90
N PHE A 55 -12.17 -11.43 -5.82
CA PHE A 55 -13.56 -11.86 -5.84
C PHE A 55 -13.71 -13.38 -6.01
N PHE A 56 -12.93 -13.96 -6.94
CA PHE A 56 -13.05 -15.40 -7.24
C PHE A 56 -12.23 -16.31 -6.32
N VAL A 57 -11.12 -15.83 -5.76
CA VAL A 57 -10.20 -16.67 -5.00
C VAL A 57 -9.83 -16.06 -3.65
N GLY A 58 -9.34 -14.82 -3.64
CA GLY A 58 -8.75 -14.22 -2.45
C GLY A 58 -9.74 -14.12 -1.28
N TYR A 59 -10.97 -13.66 -1.53
CA TYR A 59 -11.99 -13.53 -0.48
C TYR A 59 -12.34 -14.89 0.15
N TYR A 60 -12.36 -15.95 -0.66
CA TYR A 60 -12.56 -17.30 -0.15
C TYR A 60 -11.41 -17.77 0.75
N ILE A 61 -10.17 -17.49 0.38
CA ILE A 61 -8.98 -17.82 1.19
C ILE A 61 -9.03 -17.07 2.54
N SER A 62 -9.38 -15.78 2.52
CA SER A 62 -9.43 -14.97 3.74
C SER A 62 -10.61 -15.32 4.63
N TYR A 63 -11.81 -15.50 4.09
CA TYR A 63 -13.05 -15.53 4.85
C TYR A 63 -13.89 -16.80 4.67
N GLY A 64 -13.48 -17.74 3.81
CA GLY A 64 -14.21 -18.97 3.53
C GLY A 64 -15.54 -18.75 2.78
N GLN A 65 -15.75 -17.56 2.21
CA GLN A 65 -16.97 -17.16 1.51
C GLN A 65 -16.75 -17.00 0.02
N HIS A 66 -17.72 -17.42 -0.78
CA HIS A 66 -17.74 -17.24 -2.22
C HIS A 66 -19.11 -16.70 -2.68
N PHE A 67 -19.15 -16.17 -3.90
CA PHE A 67 -20.36 -15.53 -4.43
C PHE A 67 -20.98 -16.32 -5.61
N PHE A 68 -20.72 -17.63 -5.70
CA PHE A 68 -21.34 -18.54 -6.67
C PHE A 68 -22.73 -18.98 -6.21
N HIS A 69 -23.61 -18.02 -5.90
CA HIS A 69 -24.97 -18.20 -5.43
C HIS A 69 -25.93 -17.43 -6.33
N ASP A 70 -27.21 -17.80 -6.27
CA ASP A 70 -28.24 -17.03 -6.96
C ASP A 70 -28.44 -15.62 -6.33
N GLY A 71 -29.09 -14.73 -7.09
CA GLY A 71 -29.28 -13.35 -6.68
C GLY A 71 -30.07 -13.19 -5.38
N THR A 72 -30.95 -14.14 -5.04
CA THR A 72 -31.75 -14.11 -3.81
C THR A 72 -30.85 -14.28 -2.59
N VAL A 73 -29.92 -15.24 -2.65
CA VAL A 73 -28.93 -15.45 -1.59
C VAL A 73 -27.97 -14.26 -1.48
N LEU A 74 -27.47 -13.77 -2.62
CA LEU A 74 -26.55 -12.64 -2.67
C LEU A 74 -27.14 -11.34 -2.16
N SER A 75 -28.44 -11.12 -2.36
CA SER A 75 -29.15 -9.93 -1.85
C SER A 75 -29.64 -10.07 -0.42
N SER A 76 -29.47 -11.25 0.22
CA SER A 76 -29.81 -11.45 1.61
C SER A 76 -29.04 -10.46 2.49
N ASP A 77 -29.63 -10.06 3.60
CA ASP A 77 -29.03 -9.09 4.54
C ASP A 77 -28.63 -7.76 3.87
N HIS A 78 -29.46 -7.31 2.92
CA HIS A 78 -29.23 -6.12 2.10
C HIS A 78 -27.91 -6.14 1.31
N GLY A 79 -27.34 -7.33 1.04
CA GLY A 79 -26.08 -7.49 0.32
C GLY A 79 -24.83 -7.10 1.11
N TYR A 80 -24.91 -7.14 2.44
CA TYR A 80 -23.79 -6.75 3.32
C TYR A 80 -22.49 -7.49 3.00
N ASN A 81 -22.55 -8.80 2.78
CA ASN A 81 -21.36 -9.58 2.45
C ASN A 81 -20.73 -9.18 1.12
N LEU A 82 -21.53 -8.82 0.11
CA LEU A 82 -21.04 -8.25 -1.14
C LEU A 82 -20.36 -6.89 -0.91
N MET A 83 -20.97 -6.06 -0.07
CA MET A 83 -20.44 -4.75 0.24
C MET A 83 -19.13 -4.84 1.04
N ARG A 84 -19.06 -5.75 2.00
CA ARG A 84 -17.83 -6.05 2.73
C ARG A 84 -16.75 -6.60 1.81
N CYS A 85 -17.10 -7.48 0.88
CA CYS A 85 -16.17 -7.97 -0.14
C CYS A 85 -15.65 -6.80 -1.01
N PHE A 86 -16.52 -5.91 -1.48
CA PHE A 86 -16.09 -4.74 -2.27
C PHE A 86 -15.13 -3.85 -1.47
N PHE A 87 -15.43 -3.55 -0.21
CA PHE A 87 -14.56 -2.77 0.65
C PHE A 87 -13.18 -3.42 0.80
N LEU A 88 -13.11 -4.70 1.17
CA LEU A 88 -11.85 -5.43 1.35
C LEU A 88 -11.09 -5.69 0.04
N LEU A 89 -11.81 -5.83 -1.08
CA LEU A 89 -11.23 -5.92 -2.41
C LEU A 89 -10.41 -4.67 -2.76
N THR A 90 -10.87 -3.48 -2.38
CA THR A 90 -10.12 -2.25 -2.61
C THR A 90 -8.82 -2.19 -1.82
N PHE A 91 -8.76 -2.84 -0.65
CA PHE A 91 -7.53 -3.03 0.14
C PHE A 91 -6.56 -4.02 -0.55
N ALA A 92 -7.08 -5.16 -1.00
CA ALA A 92 -6.30 -6.14 -1.73
C ALA A 92 -5.68 -5.54 -3.01
N ALA A 93 -6.44 -4.71 -3.73
CA ALA A 93 -5.98 -4.02 -4.93
C ALA A 93 -4.91 -2.94 -4.65
N ALA A 94 -4.79 -2.45 -3.41
CA ALA A 94 -3.70 -1.55 -3.04
C ALA A 94 -2.32 -2.24 -3.09
N ILE A 95 -2.24 -3.57 -2.92
CA ILE A 95 -0.97 -4.31 -2.98
C ILE A 95 -0.24 -4.11 -4.31
N PRO A 96 -0.81 -4.45 -5.49
CA PRO A 96 -0.14 -4.21 -6.75
C PRO A 96 0.02 -2.72 -7.07
N ALA A 97 -0.88 -1.83 -6.62
CA ALA A 97 -0.72 -0.39 -6.79
C ALA A 97 0.54 0.13 -6.06
N ILE A 98 0.81 -0.33 -4.84
CA ILE A 98 2.06 -0.05 -4.11
C ILE A 98 3.26 -0.60 -4.88
N ILE A 99 3.23 -1.86 -5.28
CA ILE A 99 4.34 -2.50 -6.01
C ILE A 99 4.65 -1.73 -7.31
N SER A 100 3.61 -1.29 -8.02
CA SER A 100 3.69 -0.51 -9.25
C SER A 100 4.69 0.65 -9.15
N GLY A 101 4.60 1.43 -8.07
CA GLY A 101 5.49 2.56 -7.83
C GLY A 101 6.97 2.18 -7.71
N GLY A 102 7.27 1.03 -7.10
CA GLY A 102 8.66 0.55 -6.94
C GLY A 102 9.31 0.10 -8.24
N ILE A 103 8.54 -0.59 -9.09
CA ILE A 103 9.02 -1.20 -10.35
C ILE A 103 8.80 -0.32 -11.59
N ALA A 104 8.27 0.87 -11.40
CA ALA A 104 7.94 1.80 -12.49
C ALA A 104 9.07 1.99 -13.50
N GLU A 105 8.69 2.34 -14.73
CA GLU A 105 9.57 2.66 -15.88
C GLU A 105 10.29 1.49 -16.54
N ARG A 106 10.37 0.30 -15.90
CA ARG A 106 11.16 -0.83 -16.44
C ARG A 106 10.49 -2.20 -16.36
N ALA A 107 9.38 -2.30 -15.68
CA ALA A 107 8.65 -3.57 -15.58
C ALA A 107 7.83 -3.86 -16.85
N LYS A 108 7.79 -5.13 -17.27
CA LYS A 108 6.87 -5.58 -18.32
C LYS A 108 5.44 -5.60 -17.78
N MET A 109 4.52 -4.97 -18.48
CA MET A 109 3.10 -4.92 -18.11
C MET A 109 2.47 -6.31 -17.96
N ARG A 110 2.76 -7.24 -18.90
CA ARG A 110 2.26 -8.63 -18.84
C ARG A 110 2.72 -9.37 -17.59
N SER A 111 3.98 -9.19 -17.20
CA SER A 111 4.54 -9.87 -16.02
C SER A 111 3.94 -9.29 -14.74
N GLN A 112 3.75 -7.97 -14.69
CA GLN A 112 3.05 -7.31 -13.57
C GLN A 112 1.60 -7.80 -13.46
N ALA A 113 0.87 -7.89 -14.57
CA ALA A 113 -0.51 -8.40 -14.59
C ALA A 113 -0.62 -9.82 -14.00
N ILE A 114 0.29 -10.73 -14.36
CA ILE A 114 0.31 -12.08 -13.80
C ILE A 114 0.71 -12.07 -12.32
N ALA A 115 1.69 -11.23 -11.94
CA ALA A 115 2.07 -11.07 -10.53
C ALA A 115 0.88 -10.56 -9.69
N THR A 116 0.13 -9.57 -10.18
CA THR A 116 -1.08 -9.05 -9.56
C THR A 116 -2.09 -10.17 -9.28
N LEU A 117 -2.41 -11.00 -10.29
CA LEU A 117 -3.33 -12.12 -10.10
C LEU A 117 -2.83 -13.09 -9.01
N ALA A 118 -1.56 -13.49 -9.05
CA ALA A 118 -1.01 -14.42 -8.07
C ALA A 118 -0.94 -13.86 -6.64
N LEU A 119 -0.49 -12.62 -6.50
CA LEU A 119 -0.33 -11.97 -5.20
C LEU A 119 -1.68 -11.70 -4.52
N VAL A 120 -2.66 -11.23 -5.28
CA VAL A 120 -3.99 -10.87 -4.77
C VAL A 120 -4.89 -12.10 -4.61
N ALA A 121 -4.68 -13.16 -5.39
CA ALA A 121 -5.40 -14.41 -5.19
C ALA A 121 -4.89 -15.22 -3.99
N LEU A 122 -3.57 -15.21 -3.71
CA LEU A 122 -2.95 -16.18 -2.81
C LEU A 122 -2.17 -15.55 -1.65
N VAL A 123 -1.19 -14.69 -1.94
CA VAL A 123 -0.21 -14.23 -0.93
C VAL A 123 -0.85 -13.25 0.07
N TYR A 124 -1.49 -12.21 -0.42
CA TYR A 124 -2.16 -11.22 0.41
C TYR A 124 -3.31 -11.83 1.23
N PRO A 125 -4.27 -12.58 0.62
CA PRO A 125 -5.39 -13.14 1.35
C PRO A 125 -5.00 -14.16 2.42
N PHE A 126 -3.89 -14.84 2.24
CA PHE A 126 -3.36 -15.76 3.24
C PHE A 126 -3.04 -15.04 4.56
N PHE A 127 -2.34 -13.91 4.50
CA PHE A 127 -2.03 -13.13 5.69
C PHE A 127 -3.23 -12.31 6.20
N GLU A 128 -4.02 -11.74 5.30
CA GLU A 128 -5.28 -11.07 5.64
C GLU A 128 -6.19 -11.98 6.49
N GLY A 129 -6.41 -13.22 6.04
CA GLY A 129 -7.22 -14.19 6.75
C GLY A 129 -6.64 -14.59 8.11
N MET A 130 -5.31 -14.65 8.25
CA MET A 130 -4.66 -14.89 9.54
C MET A 130 -4.98 -13.79 10.55
N VAL A 131 -4.96 -12.53 10.12
CA VAL A 131 -5.09 -11.37 11.01
C VAL A 131 -6.55 -11.00 11.24
N TRP A 132 -7.31 -10.81 10.17
CA TRP A 132 -8.67 -10.26 10.27
C TRP A 132 -9.79 -11.31 10.38
N ASN A 133 -9.49 -12.58 10.07
CA ASN A 133 -10.43 -13.69 10.25
C ASN A 133 -9.97 -14.75 11.27
N GLY A 134 -8.75 -14.61 11.82
CA GLY A 134 -8.21 -15.55 12.80
C GLY A 134 -7.87 -16.94 12.24
N ASN A 135 -7.71 -17.07 10.92
CA ASN A 135 -7.36 -18.33 10.26
C ASN A 135 -6.03 -18.86 10.80
N TYR A 136 -5.88 -20.17 10.79
CA TYR A 136 -4.68 -20.90 11.18
C TYR A 136 -4.23 -20.72 12.64
N GLY A 137 -5.11 -20.13 13.50
CA GLY A 137 -4.91 -20.08 14.93
C GLY A 137 -3.84 -19.10 15.46
N LEU A 138 -3.23 -18.27 14.60
CA LEU A 138 -2.21 -17.29 14.98
C LEU A 138 -2.73 -16.33 16.06
N GLN A 139 -3.89 -15.72 15.84
CA GLN A 139 -4.47 -14.74 16.75
C GLN A 139 -4.73 -15.34 18.14
N LYS A 140 -5.33 -16.53 18.19
CA LYS A 140 -5.59 -17.24 19.44
C LYS A 140 -4.31 -17.63 20.17
N TRP A 141 -3.29 -18.09 19.44
CA TRP A 141 -2.00 -18.43 20.03
C TRP A 141 -1.31 -17.20 20.64
N LEU A 142 -1.30 -16.06 19.93
CA LEU A 142 -0.74 -14.81 20.45
C LEU A 142 -1.49 -14.33 21.69
N GLU A 143 -2.82 -14.33 21.65
CA GLU A 143 -3.66 -13.92 22.77
C GLU A 143 -3.42 -14.77 24.02
N THR A 144 -3.41 -16.08 23.86
CA THR A 144 -3.22 -17.00 25.00
C THR A 144 -1.82 -16.99 25.58
N THR A 145 -0.80 -16.69 24.73
CA THR A 145 0.61 -16.74 25.14
C THR A 145 1.12 -15.39 25.66
N PHE A 146 0.67 -14.29 25.04
CA PHE A 146 1.21 -12.94 25.30
C PHE A 146 0.14 -11.94 25.76
N GLY A 147 -1.06 -12.40 26.06
CA GLY A 147 -2.12 -11.62 26.67
C GLY A 147 -2.97 -10.77 25.72
N ALA A 148 -2.60 -10.67 24.45
CA ALA A 148 -3.40 -10.03 23.40
C ALA A 148 -3.02 -10.58 22.02
N ALA A 149 -4.00 -10.59 21.10
CA ALA A 149 -3.80 -10.91 19.71
C ALA A 149 -2.96 -9.84 18.99
N PHE A 150 -2.53 -10.12 17.76
CA PHE A 150 -1.93 -9.12 16.88
C PHE A 150 -3.01 -8.13 16.42
N HIS A 151 -2.80 -6.85 16.67
CA HIS A 151 -3.74 -5.77 16.34
C HIS A 151 -3.26 -4.99 15.13
N ASP A 152 -4.05 -4.97 14.08
CA ASP A 152 -3.85 -4.15 12.89
C ASP A 152 -5.23 -3.71 12.35
N PHE A 153 -5.70 -2.56 12.85
CA PHE A 153 -7.09 -2.12 12.66
C PHE A 153 -7.44 -1.91 11.19
N ALA A 154 -6.62 -1.16 10.47
CA ALA A 154 -6.87 -0.79 9.08
C ALA A 154 -5.75 -1.21 8.12
N GLY A 155 -4.71 -1.93 8.56
CA GLY A 155 -3.74 -2.55 7.65
C GLY A 155 -2.42 -1.80 7.48
N SER A 156 -1.84 -1.18 8.53
CA SER A 156 -0.42 -0.78 8.47
C SER A 156 0.45 -1.95 8.02
N VAL A 157 0.18 -3.14 8.55
CA VAL A 157 0.96 -4.35 8.26
C VAL A 157 0.28 -5.19 7.19
N VAL A 158 -1.01 -5.50 7.36
CA VAL A 158 -1.76 -6.38 6.44
C VAL A 158 -1.75 -5.84 5.01
N VAL A 159 -1.78 -4.53 4.82
CA VAL A 159 -1.79 -3.92 3.49
C VAL A 159 -0.43 -3.28 3.17
N HIS A 160 -0.04 -2.28 3.96
CA HIS A 160 1.10 -1.44 3.57
C HIS A 160 2.44 -2.16 3.74
N ALA A 161 2.71 -2.80 4.88
CA ALA A 161 3.94 -3.56 5.04
C ALA A 161 3.98 -4.72 4.03
N MET A 162 2.91 -5.50 3.89
CA MET A 162 2.85 -6.58 2.89
C MET A 162 3.18 -6.05 1.49
N GLY A 163 2.49 -5.01 1.01
CA GLY A 163 2.73 -4.43 -0.31
C GLY A 163 4.16 -3.90 -0.49
N GLY A 164 4.67 -3.17 0.50
CA GLY A 164 6.01 -2.57 0.45
C GLY A 164 7.15 -3.60 0.49
N TRP A 165 7.03 -4.67 1.28
CA TRP A 165 8.06 -5.73 1.33
C TRP A 165 8.00 -6.65 0.11
N ILE A 166 6.81 -6.93 -0.47
CA ILE A 166 6.69 -7.59 -1.78
C ILE A 166 7.35 -6.71 -2.86
N ALA A 167 7.11 -5.40 -2.83
CA ALA A 167 7.73 -4.46 -3.76
C ALA A 167 9.25 -4.47 -3.69
N LEU A 168 9.84 -4.55 -2.48
CA LEU A 168 11.29 -4.67 -2.32
C LEU A 168 11.84 -5.90 -3.05
N ALA A 169 11.21 -7.07 -2.88
CA ALA A 169 11.60 -8.30 -3.60
C ALA A 169 11.53 -8.09 -5.13
N ALA A 170 10.44 -7.49 -5.62
CA ALA A 170 10.27 -7.19 -7.05
C ALA A 170 11.36 -6.23 -7.56
N VAL A 171 11.64 -5.15 -6.84
CA VAL A 171 12.66 -4.14 -7.19
C VAL A 171 14.05 -4.76 -7.24
N ILE A 172 14.41 -5.61 -6.27
CA ILE A 172 15.70 -6.32 -6.24
C ILE A 172 15.83 -7.26 -7.46
N LEU A 173 14.80 -8.05 -7.75
CA LEU A 173 14.82 -9.00 -8.87
C LEU A 173 14.86 -8.29 -10.23
N LEU A 174 14.21 -7.13 -10.33
CA LEU A 174 14.15 -6.31 -11.55
C LEU A 174 15.46 -5.56 -11.81
N GLY A 175 16.13 -5.13 -10.76
CA GLY A 175 17.33 -4.30 -10.82
C GLY A 175 17.04 -2.82 -11.07
N ALA A 176 18.09 -2.01 -11.09
CA ALA A 176 18.00 -0.56 -11.27
C ALA A 176 17.68 -0.17 -12.72
N ARG A 177 17.03 1.00 -12.90
CA ARG A 177 16.82 1.61 -14.22
C ARG A 177 18.14 1.84 -14.93
N SER A 178 18.13 1.73 -16.25
CA SER A 178 19.32 1.96 -17.08
C SER A 178 19.89 3.36 -16.83
N GLY A 179 21.19 3.43 -16.50
CA GLY A 179 21.88 4.68 -16.21
C GLY A 179 21.61 5.31 -14.84
N ARG A 180 20.84 4.65 -13.95
CA ARG A 180 20.59 5.18 -12.62
C ARG A 180 21.85 5.26 -11.76
N TYR A 181 22.63 4.18 -11.74
CA TYR A 181 23.89 4.10 -11.02
C TYR A 181 25.06 4.06 -12.01
N LYS A 182 25.98 5.02 -11.92
CA LYS A 182 27.16 5.12 -12.79
C LYS A 182 28.31 4.29 -12.25
N LYS A 183 29.24 3.93 -13.13
CA LYS A 183 30.44 3.14 -12.76
C LYS A 183 31.32 3.82 -11.70
N ASP A 184 31.31 5.15 -11.65
CA ASP A 184 32.03 5.97 -10.67
C ASP A 184 31.29 6.11 -9.32
N GLY A 185 30.17 5.39 -9.12
CA GLY A 185 29.38 5.41 -7.90
C GLY A 185 28.35 6.55 -7.82
N ARG A 186 28.35 7.50 -8.76
CA ARG A 186 27.34 8.57 -8.78
C ARG A 186 25.95 8.04 -9.08
N VAL A 187 24.94 8.68 -8.49
CA VAL A 187 23.52 8.42 -8.73
C VAL A 187 22.97 9.48 -9.67
N SER A 188 22.42 9.07 -10.80
CA SER A 188 21.77 10.01 -11.72
C SER A 188 20.46 10.50 -11.11
N ALA A 189 20.24 11.82 -11.08
CA ALA A 189 18.98 12.39 -10.68
C ALA A 189 17.88 12.05 -11.70
N HIS A 190 16.73 11.62 -11.19
CA HIS A 190 15.50 11.45 -11.96
C HIS A 190 14.40 12.20 -11.19
N PRO A 191 14.32 13.53 -11.34
CA PRO A 191 13.29 14.32 -10.62
C PRO A 191 11.90 13.95 -11.14
N PRO A 192 10.86 14.20 -10.30
CA PRO A 192 9.46 14.06 -10.73
C PRO A 192 9.19 14.84 -12.02
N SER A 193 8.44 14.25 -12.95
CA SER A 193 8.14 14.88 -14.24
C SER A 193 7.04 15.95 -14.14
N SER A 194 6.14 15.82 -13.15
CA SER A 194 5.03 16.75 -12.96
C SER A 194 4.63 16.88 -11.48
N ILE A 195 5.09 17.95 -10.84
CA ILE A 195 4.71 18.24 -9.45
C ILE A 195 3.21 18.44 -9.28
N PRO A 196 2.47 19.14 -10.19
CA PRO A 196 1.01 19.26 -10.07
C PRO A 196 0.28 17.92 -10.02
N PHE A 197 0.64 16.94 -10.85
CA PHE A 197 0.03 15.62 -10.83
C PHE A 197 0.45 14.79 -9.63
N LEU A 198 1.71 14.88 -9.20
CA LEU A 198 2.18 14.27 -7.97
C LEU A 198 1.38 14.79 -6.76
N ALA A 199 1.18 16.11 -6.68
CA ALA A 199 0.40 16.74 -5.63
C ALA A 199 -1.09 16.32 -5.68
N LEU A 200 -1.69 16.29 -6.87
CA LEU A 200 -3.06 15.80 -7.06
C LEU A 200 -3.23 14.37 -6.58
N GLY A 201 -2.31 13.48 -6.97
CA GLY A 201 -2.31 12.09 -6.51
C GLY A 201 -2.22 11.98 -4.99
N SER A 202 -1.32 12.73 -4.36
CA SER A 202 -1.18 12.78 -2.91
C SER A 202 -2.48 13.22 -2.23
N TRP A 203 -3.13 14.29 -2.71
CA TRP A 203 -4.40 14.79 -2.14
C TRP A 203 -5.54 13.79 -2.27
N ILE A 204 -5.67 13.11 -3.43
CA ILE A 204 -6.68 12.05 -3.61
C ILE A 204 -6.43 10.91 -2.63
N LEU A 205 -5.17 10.49 -2.45
CA LEU A 205 -4.80 9.47 -1.48
C LEU A 205 -5.15 9.91 -0.05
N ILE A 206 -4.81 11.13 0.34
CA ILE A 206 -5.12 11.68 1.68
C ILE A 206 -6.63 11.62 1.95
N VAL A 207 -7.46 12.11 1.03
CA VAL A 207 -8.92 12.09 1.19
C VAL A 207 -9.45 10.67 1.26
N GLY A 208 -9.00 9.79 0.36
CA GLY A 208 -9.40 8.39 0.34
C GLY A 208 -9.00 7.62 1.59
N TRP A 209 -7.91 8.03 2.26
CA TRP A 209 -7.43 7.39 3.49
C TRP A 209 -8.40 7.49 4.66
N PHE A 210 -9.25 8.52 4.69
CA PHE A 210 -10.34 8.57 5.68
C PHE A 210 -11.38 7.49 5.42
N GLY A 211 -11.63 7.12 4.17
CA GLY A 211 -12.39 5.91 3.83
C GLY A 211 -11.66 4.63 4.26
N PHE A 212 -10.35 4.58 4.06
CA PHE A 212 -9.52 3.45 4.43
C PHE A 212 -9.52 3.23 5.95
N ASN A 213 -9.17 4.24 6.75
CA ASN A 213 -9.05 4.10 8.20
C ASN A 213 -10.41 4.15 8.90
N VAL A 214 -11.22 5.19 8.71
CA VAL A 214 -12.46 5.39 9.48
C VAL A 214 -13.48 4.29 9.19
N MET A 215 -13.62 3.91 7.91
CA MET A 215 -14.59 2.90 7.50
C MET A 215 -14.14 1.46 7.82
N SER A 216 -12.90 1.25 8.26
CA SER A 216 -12.45 -0.04 8.79
C SER A 216 -13.17 -0.48 10.06
N ALA A 217 -13.85 0.44 10.76
CA ALA A 217 -14.80 0.09 11.80
C ALA A 217 -15.98 -0.76 11.28
N GLN A 218 -16.26 -0.76 9.98
CA GLN A 218 -17.33 -1.47 9.27
C GLN A 218 -18.75 -1.14 9.78
N ARG A 219 -18.86 -0.18 10.70
CA ARG A 219 -20.12 0.36 11.23
C ARG A 219 -19.89 1.74 11.84
N VAL A 220 -20.97 2.52 11.91
CA VAL A 220 -20.96 3.84 12.54
C VAL A 220 -21.12 3.66 14.05
N ASP A 221 -20.04 3.83 14.80
CA ASP A 221 -20.03 3.84 16.25
C ASP A 221 -19.07 4.93 16.80
N ALA A 222 -18.91 4.99 18.12
CA ALA A 222 -18.11 6.03 18.79
C ALA A 222 -16.61 5.99 18.42
N ILE A 223 -16.10 4.87 17.97
CA ILE A 223 -14.68 4.72 17.62
C ILE A 223 -14.32 5.46 16.34
N SER A 224 -15.28 5.66 15.43
CA SER A 224 -15.07 6.35 14.15
C SER A 224 -14.51 7.78 14.32
N GLY A 225 -14.94 8.49 15.35
CA GLY A 225 -14.43 9.83 15.69
C GLY A 225 -12.96 9.81 16.11
N LEU A 226 -12.55 8.84 16.92
CA LEU A 226 -11.17 8.67 17.36
C LEU A 226 -10.26 8.32 16.16
N VAL A 227 -10.70 7.39 15.31
CA VAL A 227 -9.96 6.98 14.10
C VAL A 227 -9.73 8.17 13.16
N ALA A 228 -10.74 9.01 12.95
CA ALA A 228 -10.65 10.18 12.08
C ALA A 228 -9.61 11.19 12.61
N ILE A 229 -9.65 11.52 13.90
CA ILE A 229 -8.70 12.45 14.52
C ILE A 229 -7.30 11.86 14.54
N ASN A 230 -7.11 10.59 14.86
CA ASN A 230 -5.80 9.94 14.86
C ASN A 230 -5.20 9.91 13.45
N SER A 231 -6.01 9.65 12.43
CA SER A 231 -5.58 9.72 11.03
C SER A 231 -5.12 11.13 10.64
N LEU A 232 -5.91 12.16 11.02
CA LEU A 232 -5.56 13.55 10.78
C LEU A 232 -4.26 13.96 11.50
N MET A 233 -4.11 13.61 12.77
CA MET A 233 -2.92 13.97 13.54
C MET A 233 -1.66 13.29 13.03
N ALA A 234 -1.73 12.02 12.65
CA ALA A 234 -0.60 11.31 12.05
C ALA A 234 -0.23 11.88 10.67
N MET A 235 -1.23 12.21 9.85
CA MET A 235 -1.02 12.90 8.57
C MET A 235 -0.26 14.21 8.75
N VAL A 236 -0.70 15.04 9.70
CA VAL A 236 -0.07 16.35 10.02
C VAL A 236 1.35 16.14 10.52
N GLY A 237 1.58 15.21 11.45
CA GLY A 237 2.90 14.88 11.97
C GLY A 237 3.86 14.46 10.85
N GLY A 238 3.43 13.55 9.97
CA GLY A 238 4.21 13.10 8.83
C GLY A 238 4.54 14.23 7.84
N THR A 239 3.57 15.11 7.57
CA THR A 239 3.76 16.27 6.69
C THR A 239 4.83 17.22 7.22
N ILE A 240 4.71 17.62 8.50
CA ILE A 240 5.63 18.58 9.14
C ILE A 240 7.06 18.05 9.14
N THR A 241 7.25 16.80 9.58
CA THR A 241 8.60 16.22 9.71
C THR A 241 9.23 15.91 8.36
N ALA A 242 8.46 15.38 7.41
CA ALA A 242 8.97 15.14 6.06
C ALA A 242 9.36 16.44 5.35
N ASN A 243 8.58 17.52 5.52
CA ASN A 243 8.93 18.84 4.98
C ASN A 243 10.22 19.40 5.59
N ALA A 244 10.32 19.34 6.91
CA ALA A 244 11.48 19.87 7.63
C ALA A 244 12.78 19.12 7.31
N ILE A 245 12.76 17.78 7.35
CA ILE A 245 13.93 16.92 7.08
C ILE A 245 14.24 16.89 5.59
N GLY A 246 13.21 16.88 4.75
CA GLY A 246 13.30 16.89 3.27
C GLY A 246 13.69 18.25 2.69
N LYS A 247 13.89 19.30 3.52
CA LYS A 247 14.32 20.65 3.11
C LYS A 247 13.42 21.26 2.03
N ASN A 248 12.11 21.15 2.23
CA ASN A 248 11.06 21.62 1.33
C ASN A 248 11.06 20.96 -0.05
N ASP A 249 11.65 19.77 -0.21
CA ASP A 249 11.50 18.99 -1.44
C ASP A 249 10.03 18.59 -1.62
N PRO A 250 9.39 18.93 -2.76
CA PRO A 250 7.97 18.67 -2.96
C PRO A 250 7.63 17.17 -3.00
N GLY A 251 8.55 16.31 -3.43
CA GLY A 251 8.37 14.86 -3.39
C GLY A 251 8.23 14.35 -1.95
N PHE A 252 9.10 14.82 -1.05
CA PHE A 252 9.03 14.48 0.37
C PHE A 252 7.82 15.11 1.05
N LEU A 253 7.53 16.39 0.74
CA LEU A 253 6.37 17.09 1.31
C LEU A 253 5.05 16.35 1.01
N HIS A 254 4.84 15.91 -0.22
CA HIS A 254 3.60 15.26 -0.63
C HIS A 254 3.52 13.78 -0.25
N ASN A 255 4.63 13.10 0.02
CA ASN A 255 4.64 11.73 0.54
C ASN A 255 4.68 11.66 2.08
N GLY A 256 5.03 12.75 2.77
CA GLY A 256 5.05 12.83 4.24
C GLY A 256 3.72 12.51 4.90
N PRO A 257 2.60 13.13 4.47
CA PRO A 257 1.27 12.79 4.99
C PRO A 257 0.92 11.31 4.80
N LEU A 258 1.33 10.71 3.66
CA LEU A 258 1.09 9.30 3.38
C LEU A 258 1.88 8.40 4.33
N ALA A 259 3.13 8.74 4.65
CA ALA A 259 3.93 8.01 5.64
C ALA A 259 3.26 7.99 7.01
N GLY A 260 2.73 9.14 7.46
CA GLY A 260 1.98 9.25 8.71
C GLY A 260 0.72 8.40 8.70
N LEU A 261 -0.05 8.46 7.61
CA LEU A 261 -1.28 7.70 7.44
C LEU A 261 -1.02 6.19 7.38
N VAL A 262 0.01 5.74 6.68
CA VAL A 262 0.46 4.33 6.68
C VAL A 262 0.76 3.83 8.09
N ALA A 263 1.53 4.58 8.85
CA ALA A 263 1.96 4.15 10.17
C ALA A 263 0.82 4.11 11.19
N ILE A 264 -0.21 4.96 11.04
CA ILE A 264 -1.31 5.02 12.01
C ILE A 264 -2.42 4.00 11.74
N CYS A 265 -2.49 3.39 10.54
CA CYS A 265 -3.55 2.44 10.20
C CYS A 265 -3.74 1.33 11.24
N ALA A 266 -2.64 0.80 11.82
CA ALA A 266 -2.73 -0.29 12.79
C ALA A 266 -3.39 0.09 14.10
N GLY A 267 -3.21 1.33 14.57
CA GLY A 267 -3.63 1.75 15.90
C GLY A 267 -4.51 2.99 15.93
N SER A 268 -5.05 3.39 14.78
CA SER A 268 -5.89 4.60 14.70
C SER A 268 -7.12 4.55 15.60
N ASP A 269 -7.58 3.35 15.96
CA ASP A 269 -8.72 3.07 16.81
C ASP A 269 -8.40 3.09 18.32
N ILE A 270 -7.13 2.97 18.71
CA ILE A 270 -6.76 2.75 20.12
C ILE A 270 -5.70 3.71 20.68
N VAL A 271 -4.92 4.40 19.85
CA VAL A 271 -3.89 5.31 20.37
C VAL A 271 -4.48 6.68 20.72
N HIS A 272 -3.79 7.41 21.59
CA HIS A 272 -4.15 8.81 21.89
C HIS A 272 -3.79 9.74 20.71
N PRO A 273 -4.56 10.81 20.41
CA PRO A 273 -4.25 11.72 19.31
C PRO A 273 -2.87 12.37 19.34
N ILE A 274 -2.31 12.64 20.51
CA ILE A 274 -0.93 13.12 20.65
C ILE A 274 0.06 12.01 20.22
N SER A 275 -0.20 10.78 20.60
CA SER A 275 0.61 9.62 20.15
C SER A 275 0.52 9.43 18.65
N ALA A 276 -0.65 9.63 18.04
CA ALA A 276 -0.84 9.59 16.61
C ALA A 276 0.02 10.66 15.87
N LEU A 277 0.08 11.88 16.40
CA LEU A 277 0.96 12.96 15.90
C LEU A 277 2.44 12.52 15.93
N VAL A 278 2.88 11.93 17.05
CA VAL A 278 4.27 11.44 17.23
C VAL A 278 4.58 10.29 16.29
N ILE A 279 3.68 9.30 16.17
CA ILE A 279 3.83 8.17 15.25
C ILE A 279 3.94 8.67 13.81
N GLY A 280 3.06 9.57 13.41
CA GLY A 280 3.09 10.16 12.07
C GLY A 280 4.36 10.95 11.81
N GLY A 281 4.81 11.75 12.80
CA GLY A 281 6.06 12.51 12.71
C GLY A 281 7.28 11.61 12.57
N ALA A 282 7.36 10.53 13.34
CA ALA A 282 8.43 9.53 13.23
C ALA A 282 8.42 8.84 11.85
N ALA A 283 7.24 8.48 11.34
CA ALA A 283 7.09 7.87 10.03
C ALA A 283 7.55 8.80 8.89
N GLY A 284 7.16 10.08 8.94
CA GLY A 284 7.62 11.09 7.96
C GLY A 284 9.14 11.24 7.95
N ALA A 285 9.76 11.28 9.13
CA ALA A 285 11.22 11.33 9.28
C ALA A 285 11.90 10.06 8.73
N MET A 286 11.37 8.89 9.10
CA MET A 286 11.89 7.59 8.63
C MET A 286 11.80 7.47 7.11
N PHE A 287 10.69 7.89 6.52
CA PHE A 287 10.50 7.85 5.06
C PHE A 287 11.60 8.66 4.34
N VAL A 288 11.81 9.92 4.70
CA VAL A 288 12.81 10.79 4.04
C VAL A 288 14.22 10.23 4.17
N TYR A 289 14.58 9.79 5.39
CA TYR A 289 15.91 9.23 5.65
C TYR A 289 16.11 7.92 4.87
N LEU A 290 15.17 6.99 4.98
CA LEU A 290 15.30 5.66 4.36
C LEU A 290 15.16 5.71 2.84
N PHE A 291 14.33 6.58 2.27
CA PHE A 291 14.30 6.80 0.83
C PHE A 291 15.69 7.19 0.31
N THR A 292 16.30 8.19 0.95
CA THR A 292 17.62 8.67 0.59
C THR A 292 18.70 7.59 0.78
N TYR A 293 18.64 6.85 1.89
CA TYR A 293 19.57 5.77 2.20
C TYR A 293 19.47 4.61 1.21
N THR A 294 18.23 4.19 0.88
CA THR A 294 17.95 3.11 -0.08
C THR A 294 18.53 3.41 -1.46
N GLN A 295 18.30 4.61 -1.95
CA GLN A 295 18.78 5.03 -3.27
C GLN A 295 20.31 5.23 -3.31
N ASN A 296 20.86 5.91 -2.29
CA ASN A 296 22.25 6.36 -2.33
C ASN A 296 23.24 5.34 -1.75
N LYS A 297 22.86 4.59 -0.74
CA LYS A 297 23.75 3.64 -0.04
C LYS A 297 23.50 2.19 -0.46
N LEU A 298 22.25 1.74 -0.39
CA LEU A 298 21.92 0.36 -0.78
C LEU A 298 21.90 0.16 -2.30
N LYS A 299 21.84 1.23 -3.08
CA LYS A 299 21.75 1.19 -4.55
C LYS A 299 20.56 0.37 -5.04
N VAL A 300 19.46 0.42 -4.29
CA VAL A 300 18.17 -0.17 -4.66
C VAL A 300 17.32 0.91 -5.30
N ASP A 301 16.99 0.75 -6.58
CA ASP A 301 16.24 1.75 -7.37
C ASP A 301 14.73 1.54 -7.21
N ASP A 302 14.24 1.86 -6.03
CA ASP A 302 12.82 1.95 -5.70
C ASP A 302 12.30 3.32 -6.14
N VAL A 303 11.54 3.39 -7.25
CA VAL A 303 11.29 4.65 -7.97
C VAL A 303 10.54 5.67 -7.11
N LEU A 304 9.44 5.26 -6.49
CA LEU A 304 8.62 6.10 -5.62
C LEU A 304 9.00 5.98 -4.14
N GLY A 305 9.93 5.09 -3.78
CA GLY A 305 10.26 4.84 -2.39
C GLY A 305 9.18 4.06 -1.65
N VAL A 306 8.54 3.12 -2.32
CA VAL A 306 7.39 2.37 -1.77
C VAL A 306 7.81 1.44 -0.64
N TRP A 307 9.02 0.90 -0.66
CA TRP A 307 9.53 0.13 0.46
C TRP A 307 9.72 0.98 1.73
N PRO A 308 10.44 2.11 1.74
CA PRO A 308 10.48 2.96 2.92
C PRO A 308 9.11 3.50 3.33
N LEU A 309 8.28 3.92 2.36
CA LEU A 309 6.98 4.53 2.64
C LEU A 309 5.95 3.54 3.18
N HIS A 310 5.76 2.44 2.49
CA HIS A 310 4.74 1.44 2.86
C HIS A 310 5.34 0.28 3.66
N GLY A 311 6.46 -0.29 3.22
CA GLY A 311 7.08 -1.44 3.86
C GLY A 311 7.58 -1.15 5.26
N VAL A 312 8.42 -0.11 5.40
CA VAL A 312 9.04 0.20 6.69
C VAL A 312 8.11 1.01 7.59
N CYS A 313 7.45 2.07 7.08
CA CYS A 313 6.50 2.83 7.89
C CYS A 313 5.28 1.98 8.30
N GLY A 314 4.84 1.03 7.45
CA GLY A 314 3.79 0.08 7.81
C GLY A 314 4.21 -0.89 8.93
N ALA A 315 5.41 -1.47 8.82
CA ALA A 315 5.97 -2.31 9.87
C ALA A 315 6.19 -1.53 11.18
N PHE A 316 6.69 -0.30 11.08
CA PHE A 316 6.80 0.60 12.23
C PHE A 316 5.44 0.85 12.88
N GLY A 317 4.40 1.12 12.10
CA GLY A 317 3.02 1.32 12.60
C GLY A 317 2.51 0.10 13.39
N GLY A 318 2.70 -1.10 12.83
CA GLY A 318 2.35 -2.34 13.51
C GLY A 318 3.04 -2.53 14.86
N ILE A 319 4.32 -2.16 14.96
CA ILE A 319 5.09 -2.23 16.21
C ILE A 319 4.69 -1.09 17.16
N ALA A 320 4.49 0.11 16.63
CA ALA A 320 4.18 1.32 17.41
C ALA A 320 2.88 1.17 18.21
N VAL A 321 1.86 0.49 17.65
CA VAL A 321 0.61 0.27 18.37
C VAL A 321 0.80 -0.56 19.63
N GLY A 322 1.74 -1.49 19.68
CA GLY A 322 2.07 -2.26 20.86
C GLY A 322 2.62 -1.42 22.02
N LEU A 323 3.20 -0.26 21.71
CA LEU A 323 3.69 0.71 22.69
C LEU A 323 2.64 1.80 22.95
N PHE A 324 2.23 2.53 21.92
CA PHE A 324 1.37 3.70 22.05
C PHE A 324 -0.12 3.37 22.30
N GLY A 325 -0.54 2.13 22.04
CA GLY A 325 -1.87 1.65 22.40
C GLY A 325 -2.07 1.36 23.89
N GLN A 326 -0.99 1.38 24.69
CA GLN A 326 -1.06 1.11 26.14
C GLN A 326 -1.75 2.25 26.92
N GLN A 327 -2.50 1.88 27.97
CA GLN A 327 -3.27 2.85 28.80
C GLN A 327 -2.41 3.91 29.46
N TRP A 328 -1.18 3.58 29.87
CA TRP A 328 -0.27 4.53 30.50
C TRP A 328 0.27 5.62 29.54
N LEU A 329 0.12 5.41 28.21
CA LEU A 329 0.35 6.43 27.18
C LEU A 329 -0.96 7.07 26.66
N GLY A 330 -2.07 6.85 27.36
CA GLY A 330 -3.38 7.38 27.01
C GLY A 330 -4.12 6.58 25.95
N GLY A 331 -3.61 5.42 25.55
CA GLY A 331 -4.29 4.48 24.65
C GLY A 331 -5.40 3.69 25.35
N LEU A 332 -6.20 2.97 24.58
CA LEU A 332 -7.32 2.17 25.12
C LEU A 332 -6.87 0.86 25.78
N GLY A 333 -5.63 0.41 25.52
CA GLY A 333 -5.12 -0.88 26.01
C GLY A 333 -5.49 -2.06 25.09
N GLY A 334 -5.37 -3.27 25.64
CA GLY A 334 -5.75 -4.49 24.92
C GLY A 334 -4.74 -4.94 23.86
N VAL A 335 -3.49 -4.45 23.91
CA VAL A 335 -2.42 -4.78 22.98
C VAL A 335 -1.20 -5.34 23.70
N SER A 336 -0.48 -6.23 23.02
CA SER A 336 0.78 -6.81 23.48
C SER A 336 1.92 -6.41 22.53
N PHE A 337 2.96 -5.79 23.07
CA PHE A 337 4.14 -5.40 22.28
C PHE A 337 4.80 -6.61 21.59
N ILE A 338 4.84 -7.77 22.27
CA ILE A 338 5.42 -9.00 21.72
C ILE A 338 4.56 -9.53 20.57
N SER A 339 3.22 -9.53 20.72
CA SER A 339 2.32 -9.95 19.64
C SER A 339 2.48 -9.07 18.40
N GLN A 340 2.68 -7.76 18.59
CA GLN A 340 2.92 -6.82 17.50
C GLN A 340 4.26 -7.08 16.79
N LEU A 341 5.31 -7.38 17.52
CA LEU A 341 6.61 -7.75 16.93
C LEU A 341 6.49 -9.05 16.11
N ILE A 342 5.87 -10.08 16.68
CA ILE A 342 5.74 -11.39 16.01
C ILE A 342 4.86 -11.27 14.77
N GLY A 343 3.68 -10.65 14.87
CA GLY A 343 2.78 -10.49 13.73
C GLY A 343 3.40 -9.68 12.60
N THR A 344 4.08 -8.58 12.93
CA THR A 344 4.80 -7.75 11.95
C THR A 344 5.96 -8.52 11.31
N ALA A 345 6.77 -9.24 12.08
CA ALA A 345 7.87 -10.04 11.54
C ALA A 345 7.37 -11.16 10.61
N LEU A 346 6.27 -11.82 10.97
CA LEU A 346 5.62 -12.83 10.15
C LEU A 346 5.12 -12.24 8.82
N ALA A 347 4.48 -11.08 8.85
CA ALA A 347 4.06 -10.37 7.64
C ALA A 347 5.23 -10.10 6.69
N ILE A 348 6.33 -9.57 7.22
CA ILE A 348 7.56 -9.29 6.44
C ILE A 348 8.09 -10.58 5.80
N ALA A 349 8.14 -11.67 6.56
CA ALA A 349 8.62 -12.96 6.07
C ALA A 349 7.73 -13.51 4.93
N ILE A 350 6.40 -13.48 5.11
CA ILE A 350 5.43 -13.91 4.10
C ILE A 350 5.51 -13.00 2.85
N ALA A 351 5.59 -11.69 3.02
CA ALA A 351 5.70 -10.73 1.93
C ALA A 351 6.96 -10.95 1.09
N LEU A 352 8.12 -11.07 1.74
CA LEU A 352 9.38 -11.34 1.04
C LEU A 352 9.36 -12.70 0.34
N ALA A 353 8.92 -13.75 1.02
CA ALA A 353 8.82 -15.08 0.43
C ALA A 353 7.89 -15.08 -0.79
N GLY A 354 6.66 -14.54 -0.64
CA GLY A 354 5.70 -14.42 -1.73
C GLY A 354 6.22 -13.58 -2.89
N GLY A 355 6.84 -12.43 -2.60
CA GLY A 355 7.44 -11.56 -3.60
C GLY A 355 8.57 -12.25 -4.38
N PHE A 356 9.53 -12.86 -3.69
CA PHE A 356 10.63 -13.58 -4.34
C PHE A 356 10.16 -14.80 -5.14
N ILE A 357 9.16 -15.54 -4.64
CA ILE A 357 8.60 -16.68 -5.36
C ILE A 357 7.90 -16.21 -6.63
N VAL A 358 6.95 -15.29 -6.53
CA VAL A 358 6.14 -14.85 -7.67
C VAL A 358 6.99 -14.16 -8.72
N TYR A 359 7.75 -13.13 -8.35
CA TYR A 359 8.60 -12.41 -9.32
C TYR A 359 9.81 -13.23 -9.77
N GLY A 360 10.33 -14.13 -8.92
CA GLY A 360 11.41 -15.05 -9.28
C GLY A 360 10.98 -16.04 -10.37
N LEU A 361 9.80 -16.66 -10.22
CA LEU A 361 9.23 -17.55 -11.23
C LEU A 361 8.95 -16.81 -12.55
N LEU A 362 8.36 -15.60 -12.48
CA LEU A 362 8.11 -14.80 -13.67
C LEU A 362 9.40 -14.37 -14.36
N LYS A 363 10.43 -14.04 -13.58
CA LYS A 363 11.76 -13.69 -14.11
C LYS A 363 12.38 -14.86 -14.86
N ALA A 364 12.26 -16.08 -14.31
CA ALA A 364 12.82 -17.30 -14.90
C ALA A 364 12.07 -17.79 -16.14
N THR A 365 10.79 -17.48 -16.27
CA THR A 365 9.91 -18.01 -17.34
C THR A 365 9.70 -17.01 -18.48
N ILE A 366 9.06 -15.88 -18.23
CA ILE A 366 8.67 -14.88 -19.25
C ILE A 366 9.49 -13.59 -19.19
N GLY A 367 10.35 -13.46 -18.18
CA GLY A 367 11.10 -12.24 -17.88
C GLY A 367 10.19 -11.12 -17.33
N ILE A 368 10.72 -10.32 -16.42
CA ILE A 368 9.95 -9.27 -15.72
C ILE A 368 10.31 -7.86 -16.18
N ARG A 369 11.41 -7.68 -16.93
CA ARG A 369 11.97 -6.39 -17.28
C ARG A 369 11.86 -6.13 -18.79
N LEU A 370 11.61 -4.88 -19.16
CA LEU A 370 11.69 -4.38 -20.54
C LEU A 370 13.10 -4.57 -21.11
N SER A 371 13.24 -4.65 -22.44
CA SER A 371 14.53 -4.60 -23.09
C SER A 371 15.21 -3.23 -22.83
N GLN A 372 16.54 -3.16 -23.00
CA GLN A 372 17.23 -1.88 -22.86
C GLN A 372 16.75 -0.84 -23.88
N GLU A 373 16.40 -1.29 -25.09
CA GLU A 373 15.86 -0.42 -26.12
C GLU A 373 14.47 0.11 -25.74
N ASP A 374 13.57 -0.75 -25.27
CA ASP A 374 12.23 -0.35 -24.82
C ASP A 374 12.29 0.59 -23.61
N GLU A 375 13.18 0.32 -22.66
CA GLU A 375 13.40 1.20 -21.50
C GLU A 375 13.99 2.56 -21.93
N PHE A 376 14.88 2.58 -22.93
CA PHE A 376 15.42 3.82 -23.49
C PHE A 376 14.35 4.61 -24.22
N ARG A 377 13.54 3.96 -25.06
CA ARG A 377 12.41 4.58 -25.79
C ARG A 377 11.32 5.08 -24.85
N GLY A 378 11.09 4.37 -23.74
CA GLY A 378 10.03 4.59 -22.77
C GLY A 378 8.86 3.63 -22.94
N ALA A 379 8.20 3.33 -21.82
CA ALA A 379 7.10 2.37 -21.79
C ALA A 379 5.86 2.85 -22.57
N ASP A 380 5.64 4.16 -22.65
CA ASP A 380 4.51 4.74 -23.39
C ASP A 380 4.57 4.35 -24.89
N LEU A 381 5.70 4.55 -25.52
CA LEU A 381 5.88 4.20 -26.93
C LEU A 381 6.10 2.71 -27.14
N SER A 382 6.84 2.03 -26.26
CA SER A 382 7.14 0.60 -26.46
C SER A 382 5.96 -0.31 -26.17
N ILE A 383 5.12 0.02 -25.21
CA ILE A 383 3.96 -0.79 -24.81
C ILE A 383 2.68 -0.25 -25.47
N HIS A 384 2.39 1.06 -25.30
CA HIS A 384 1.10 1.65 -25.64
C HIS A 384 1.07 2.32 -27.02
N LYS A 385 2.24 2.52 -27.64
CA LYS A 385 2.40 3.14 -28.98
C LYS A 385 1.87 4.58 -29.07
N ILE A 386 1.79 5.27 -27.92
CA ILE A 386 1.32 6.65 -27.81
C ILE A 386 2.11 7.38 -26.72
N SER A 387 2.31 8.69 -26.88
CA SER A 387 2.89 9.58 -25.86
C SER A 387 1.78 10.28 -25.08
N ALA A 388 2.05 10.64 -23.83
CA ALA A 388 1.13 11.46 -23.02
C ALA A 388 0.91 12.86 -23.63
N ASN A 389 1.92 13.38 -24.35
CA ASN A 389 1.84 14.63 -25.10
C ASN A 389 1.89 14.32 -26.58
N SER A 390 0.74 14.45 -27.27
CA SER A 390 0.58 14.09 -28.68
C SER A 390 1.48 14.88 -29.65
N GLU A 391 1.95 16.06 -29.26
CA GLU A 391 2.82 16.91 -30.06
C GLU A 391 4.30 16.47 -30.04
N GLU A 392 4.74 15.74 -29.01
CA GLU A 392 6.12 15.24 -28.89
C GLU A 392 6.38 13.92 -29.66
N GLY A 393 5.32 13.28 -30.15
CA GLY A 393 5.42 12.00 -30.88
C GLY A 393 5.54 12.11 -32.40
N MET A 394 5.59 13.31 -32.96
CA MET A 394 5.63 13.54 -34.40
C MET A 394 7.02 13.92 -34.96
N PHE A 395 8.10 13.79 -34.18
CA PHE A 395 9.46 14.12 -34.62
C PHE A 395 10.45 12.98 -34.38
#